data_9c3c3cdc3e0d7715eca0406bc6089e29
#
_entry.id   9c3c3cdc3e0d7715eca0406bc6089e29
#
_cell.length_a   1.000
_cell.length_b   1.000
_cell.length_c   1.000
_cell.angle_alpha   90.00
_cell.angle_beta   90.00
_cell.angle_gamma   90.00
#
_symmetry.space_group_name_H-M   'P 1'
#
loop_
_entity.id
_entity.type
_entity.pdbx_description
1 polymer ?
#
loop_
_entity_poly.entity_id
_entity_poly.type
_entity_poly.pdbx_seq_one_letter_code
_entity_poly.pdbx_strand_id
1 'polypeptide(L)'
;MNEFIKERFSYLADNKKENVPELNVSYGIDKNFLYGAGVSISSVLINNSDINFVFHVFTDYVDDDYLKSFNETAKQFNTSIIVYLIDPKYFADLPTSQFWSYATYFRVLSFEYLSESISTLLYLDADVVCKGSLKPLTKIIFKDEFAAVIPDNDSTQAACAKRLNIPGMNGRYFNAGVIYVNLKKWHEANLTPYLLTLLRGETKYGSLKYLSLIHIYCFSSQLRRYRNIEFQATGNGHLIIFCAQ
;
A
#
# COMPACT_ATOMS: atom_id res chain seq x y z
N MET A 1 8.49 11.42 14.79
CA MET A 1 7.92 11.33 13.43
C MET A 1 6.40 11.04 13.38
N ASN A 2 5.68 11.20 14.50
CA ASN A 2 4.24 10.86 14.60
C ASN A 2 3.32 12.09 14.47
N GLU A 3 3.87 13.24 14.06
CA GLU A 3 3.17 14.54 14.02
C GLU A 3 2.06 14.62 12.97
N PHE A 4 2.07 13.70 12.00
CA PHE A 4 1.05 13.66 10.95
C PHE A 4 -0.21 12.88 11.34
N ILE A 5 -0.20 12.11 12.43
CA ILE A 5 -1.38 11.38 12.93
C ILE A 5 -2.07 12.22 14.00
N LYS A 6 -3.31 12.63 13.75
CA LYS A 6 -4.15 13.36 14.71
C LYS A 6 -4.78 12.44 15.74
N GLU A 7 -5.26 11.30 15.29
CA GLU A 7 -6.02 10.36 16.11
C GLU A 7 -5.90 8.94 15.60
N ARG A 8 -6.09 7.97 16.49
CA ARG A 8 -6.05 6.54 16.19
C ARG A 8 -7.24 5.83 16.80
N PHE A 9 -7.99 5.10 15.97
CA PHE A 9 -9.09 4.23 16.39
C PHE A 9 -8.67 2.78 16.20
N SER A 10 -8.88 1.93 17.21
CA SER A 10 -8.42 0.53 17.18
C SER A 10 -9.55 -0.41 17.52
N TYR A 11 -9.87 -1.28 16.59
CA TYR A 11 -10.82 -2.37 16.72
C TYR A 11 -10.04 -3.67 16.63
N LEU A 12 -9.83 -4.32 17.77
CA LEU A 12 -8.94 -5.47 17.85
C LEU A 12 -9.72 -6.77 17.80
N ALA A 13 -9.16 -7.80 17.19
CA ALA A 13 -9.67 -9.17 17.24
C ALA A 13 -9.69 -9.66 18.70
N ASP A 14 -10.78 -10.32 19.08
CA ASP A 14 -10.92 -10.90 20.44
C ASP A 14 -9.91 -12.05 20.64
N ASN A 15 -9.74 -12.89 19.62
CA ASN A 15 -8.86 -14.04 19.66
C ASN A 15 -8.15 -14.24 18.30
N LYS A 16 -6.82 -14.26 18.28
CA LYS A 16 -6.07 -14.70 17.10
C LYS A 16 -6.16 -16.21 16.96
N LYS A 17 -6.31 -16.69 15.72
CA LYS A 17 -6.24 -18.13 15.42
C LYS A 17 -4.83 -18.61 15.67
N GLU A 18 -4.68 -19.67 16.50
CA GLU A 18 -3.38 -20.27 16.78
C GLU A 18 -2.82 -21.00 15.54
N ASN A 19 -1.52 -20.99 15.40
CA ASN A 19 -0.80 -21.64 14.30
C ASN A 19 -1.19 -21.19 12.88
N VAL A 20 -1.74 -19.98 12.77
CA VAL A 20 -2.16 -19.35 11.53
C VAL A 20 -1.25 -18.13 11.28
N PRO A 21 -0.69 -17.96 10.06
CA PRO A 21 0.17 -16.82 9.77
C PRO A 21 -0.58 -15.50 9.92
N GLU A 22 0.16 -14.45 10.25
CA GLU A 22 -0.37 -13.09 10.30
C GLU A 22 0.10 -12.28 9.08
N LEU A 23 -0.78 -11.47 8.54
CA LEU A 23 -0.48 -10.54 7.47
C LEU A 23 -1.00 -9.14 7.82
N ASN A 24 -0.10 -8.18 7.84
CA ASN A 24 -0.45 -6.77 7.98
C ASN A 24 -0.76 -6.19 6.61
N VAL A 25 -1.89 -5.48 6.49
CA VAL A 25 -2.36 -4.86 5.24
C VAL A 25 -2.60 -3.37 5.48
N SER A 26 -2.10 -2.48 4.61
CA SER A 26 -2.38 -1.05 4.73
C SER A 26 -3.09 -0.48 3.52
N TYR A 27 -3.87 0.56 3.78
CA TYR A 27 -4.58 1.40 2.81
C TYR A 27 -4.26 2.86 3.08
N GLY A 28 -4.04 3.64 2.00
CA GLY A 28 -3.96 5.09 2.05
C GLY A 28 -5.13 5.67 1.25
N ILE A 29 -6.09 6.31 1.91
CA ILE A 29 -7.36 6.71 1.31
C ILE A 29 -7.78 8.11 1.70
N ASP A 30 -8.52 8.77 0.84
CA ASP A 30 -9.28 9.99 1.18
C ASP A 30 -10.76 9.66 1.42
N LYS A 31 -11.54 10.68 1.76
CA LYS A 31 -12.99 10.58 2.01
C LYS A 31 -13.75 9.83 0.91
N ASN A 32 -13.33 9.95 -0.36
CA ASN A 32 -14.07 9.38 -1.49
C ASN A 32 -13.87 7.87 -1.61
N PHE A 33 -12.79 7.32 -1.03
CA PHE A 33 -12.40 5.91 -1.14
C PHE A 33 -12.69 5.07 0.11
N LEU A 34 -13.37 5.61 1.10
CA LEU A 34 -13.70 4.87 2.33
C LEU A 34 -14.53 3.61 2.03
N TYR A 35 -15.56 3.70 1.17
CA TYR A 35 -16.33 2.52 0.75
C TYR A 35 -15.47 1.50 -0.01
N GLY A 36 -14.59 1.99 -0.89
CA GLY A 36 -13.65 1.13 -1.60
C GLY A 36 -12.78 0.31 -0.66
N ALA A 37 -12.23 0.95 0.37
CA ALA A 37 -11.44 0.26 1.40
C ALA A 37 -12.26 -0.81 2.13
N GLY A 38 -13.51 -0.53 2.50
CA GLY A 38 -14.41 -1.51 3.11
C GLY A 38 -14.67 -2.73 2.22
N VAL A 39 -14.89 -2.51 0.91
CA VAL A 39 -15.04 -3.59 -0.09
C VAL A 39 -13.75 -4.39 -0.23
N SER A 40 -12.61 -3.71 -0.33
CA SER A 40 -11.31 -4.36 -0.44
C SER A 40 -11.00 -5.23 0.77
N ILE A 41 -11.13 -4.69 2.00
CA ILE A 41 -10.96 -5.42 3.26
C ILE A 41 -11.86 -6.64 3.31
N SER A 42 -13.15 -6.48 3.01
CA SER A 42 -14.11 -7.58 3.01
C SER A 42 -13.72 -8.67 1.99
N SER A 43 -13.25 -8.28 0.80
CA SER A 43 -12.80 -9.22 -0.22
C SER A 43 -11.57 -10.03 0.22
N VAL A 44 -10.64 -9.39 0.94
CA VAL A 44 -9.48 -10.06 1.54
C VAL A 44 -9.93 -11.08 2.57
N LEU A 45 -10.81 -10.69 3.49
CA LEU A 45 -11.28 -11.54 4.59
C LEU A 45 -12.08 -12.74 4.12
N ILE A 46 -12.98 -12.57 3.15
CA ILE A 46 -13.81 -13.65 2.59
C ILE A 46 -12.95 -14.71 1.91
N ASN A 47 -11.87 -14.33 1.23
CA ASN A 47 -11.04 -15.26 0.46
C ASN A 47 -9.85 -15.84 1.24
N ASN A 48 -9.65 -15.44 2.53
CA ASN A 48 -8.45 -15.81 3.29
C ASN A 48 -8.76 -16.12 4.77
N SER A 49 -9.67 -17.07 5.00
CA SER A 49 -10.05 -17.47 6.37
C SER A 49 -8.92 -18.18 7.15
N ASP A 50 -7.84 -18.56 6.49
CA ASP A 50 -6.66 -19.25 7.03
C ASP A 50 -5.45 -18.31 7.30
N ILE A 51 -5.71 -17.01 7.39
CA ILE A 51 -4.73 -15.97 7.75
C ILE A 51 -5.33 -15.08 8.85
N ASN A 52 -4.52 -14.65 9.81
CA ASN A 52 -4.84 -13.57 10.74
C ASN A 52 -4.47 -12.24 10.10
N PHE A 53 -5.41 -11.30 10.03
CA PHE A 53 -5.15 -9.99 9.45
C PHE A 53 -5.12 -8.89 10.50
N VAL A 54 -4.23 -7.91 10.25
CA VAL A 54 -4.26 -6.59 10.88
C VAL A 54 -4.32 -5.56 9.77
N PHE A 55 -5.43 -4.84 9.67
CA PHE A 55 -5.63 -3.79 8.68
C PHE A 55 -5.27 -2.42 9.28
N HIS A 56 -4.51 -1.63 8.53
CA HIS A 56 -4.06 -0.29 8.86
C HIS A 56 -4.62 0.69 7.83
N VAL A 57 -5.61 1.50 8.19
CA VAL A 57 -6.29 2.45 7.30
C VAL A 57 -5.81 3.86 7.63
N PHE A 58 -5.03 4.45 6.72
CA PHE A 58 -4.55 5.83 6.82
C PHE A 58 -5.49 6.72 6.01
N THR A 59 -6.18 7.66 6.67
CA THR A 59 -7.20 8.49 6.04
C THR A 59 -7.19 9.92 6.59
N ASP A 60 -7.62 10.89 5.81
CA ASP A 60 -7.79 12.29 6.21
C ASP A 60 -9.19 12.61 6.75
N TYR A 61 -10.09 11.62 6.74
CA TYR A 61 -11.47 11.80 7.13
C TYR A 61 -12.03 10.56 7.82
N VAL A 62 -12.76 10.77 8.90
CA VAL A 62 -13.58 9.77 9.57
C VAL A 62 -14.91 10.39 10.00
N ASP A 63 -15.96 9.58 10.07
CA ASP A 63 -17.21 9.87 10.74
C ASP A 63 -17.68 8.64 11.53
N ASP A 64 -18.73 8.81 12.34
CA ASP A 64 -19.24 7.76 13.23
C ASP A 64 -19.72 6.54 12.45
N ASP A 65 -20.32 6.71 11.28
CA ASP A 65 -20.83 5.60 10.46
C ASP A 65 -19.67 4.74 9.92
N TYR A 66 -18.59 5.36 9.52
CA TYR A 66 -17.38 4.64 9.09
C TYR A 66 -16.72 3.88 10.23
N LEU A 67 -16.51 4.56 11.35
CA LEU A 67 -15.90 3.95 12.53
C LEU A 67 -16.75 2.78 13.02
N LYS A 68 -18.07 2.92 13.01
CA LYS A 68 -19.00 1.85 13.31
C LYS A 68 -18.88 0.68 12.32
N SER A 69 -18.84 0.95 11.01
CA SER A 69 -18.72 -0.09 9.99
C SER A 69 -17.41 -0.87 10.11
N PHE A 70 -16.28 -0.21 10.39
CA PHE A 70 -15.03 -0.89 10.66
C PHE A 70 -15.06 -1.73 11.93
N ASN A 71 -15.70 -1.25 13.00
CA ASN A 71 -15.89 -2.02 14.22
C ASN A 71 -16.76 -3.27 13.98
N GLU A 72 -17.85 -3.14 13.25
CA GLU A 72 -18.73 -4.27 12.89
C GLU A 72 -17.98 -5.29 12.03
N THR A 73 -17.20 -4.85 11.04
CA THR A 73 -16.35 -5.71 10.20
C THR A 73 -15.30 -6.43 11.04
N ALA A 74 -14.63 -5.74 11.96
CA ALA A 74 -13.63 -6.32 12.84
C ALA A 74 -14.23 -7.42 13.70
N LYS A 75 -15.42 -7.20 14.26
CA LYS A 75 -16.15 -8.20 15.06
C LYS A 75 -16.63 -9.37 14.21
N GLN A 76 -17.26 -9.10 13.07
CA GLN A 76 -17.83 -10.13 12.19
C GLN A 76 -16.76 -11.13 11.72
N PHE A 77 -15.57 -10.66 11.37
CA PHE A 77 -14.49 -11.50 10.84
C PHE A 77 -13.44 -11.86 11.89
N ASN A 78 -13.60 -11.40 13.14
CA ASN A 78 -12.61 -11.54 14.21
C ASN A 78 -11.19 -11.12 13.73
N THR A 79 -11.09 -9.90 13.21
CA THR A 79 -9.88 -9.31 12.65
C THR A 79 -9.57 -7.97 13.32
N SER A 80 -8.34 -7.51 13.23
CA SER A 80 -7.96 -6.20 13.76
C SER A 80 -8.02 -5.14 12.66
N ILE A 81 -8.70 -4.01 12.93
CA ILE A 81 -8.71 -2.84 12.04
C ILE A 81 -8.29 -1.61 12.85
N ILE A 82 -7.25 -0.94 12.39
CA ILE A 82 -6.70 0.26 13.02
C ILE A 82 -6.79 1.40 12.02
N VAL A 83 -7.51 2.46 12.40
CA VAL A 83 -7.70 3.66 11.57
C VAL A 83 -6.83 4.78 12.12
N TYR A 84 -6.06 5.42 11.25
CA TYR A 84 -5.18 6.55 11.55
C TYR A 84 -5.72 7.78 10.85
N LEU A 85 -6.20 8.75 11.62
CA LEU A 85 -6.64 10.04 11.09
C LEU A 85 -5.42 10.93 10.86
N ILE A 86 -5.19 11.26 9.59
CA ILE A 86 -4.02 12.03 9.13
C ILE A 86 -4.33 13.53 9.11
N ASP A 87 -3.36 14.36 9.49
CA ASP A 87 -3.44 15.81 9.26
C ASP A 87 -3.08 16.15 7.81
N PRO A 88 -4.03 16.58 6.97
CA PRO A 88 -3.75 16.93 5.58
C PRO A 88 -2.77 18.09 5.44
N LYS A 89 -2.59 18.92 6.46
CA LYS A 89 -1.62 20.04 6.45
C LYS A 89 -0.19 19.58 6.25
N TYR A 90 0.13 18.35 6.67
CA TYR A 90 1.46 17.77 6.50
C TYR A 90 1.86 17.58 5.02
N PHE A 91 0.89 17.60 4.12
CA PHE A 91 1.06 17.37 2.68
C PHE A 91 0.80 18.60 1.82
N ALA A 92 0.56 19.76 2.43
CA ALA A 92 0.15 20.97 1.72
C ALA A 92 1.18 21.45 0.68
N ASP A 93 2.45 21.08 0.88
CA ASP A 93 3.58 21.41 0.01
C ASP A 93 3.85 20.34 -1.06
N LEU A 94 3.15 19.19 -1.03
CA LEU A 94 3.37 18.12 -1.99
C LEU A 94 2.52 18.30 -3.26
N PRO A 95 3.04 17.92 -4.43
CA PRO A 95 2.32 18.09 -5.68
C PRO A 95 1.07 17.20 -5.75
N THR A 96 -0.05 17.79 -6.14
CA THR A 96 -1.31 17.09 -6.42
C THR A 96 -1.75 17.31 -7.86
N SER A 97 -2.71 16.54 -8.34
CA SER A 97 -3.32 16.70 -9.65
C SER A 97 -4.83 16.50 -9.58
N GLN A 98 -5.54 16.82 -10.66
CA GLN A 98 -6.97 16.50 -10.76
C GLN A 98 -7.28 14.99 -10.74
N PHE A 99 -6.28 14.13 -10.92
CA PHE A 99 -6.44 12.67 -10.96
C PHE A 99 -5.95 11.98 -9.69
N TRP A 100 -5.12 12.65 -8.87
CA TRP A 100 -4.54 12.07 -7.66
C TRP A 100 -4.53 13.08 -6.53
N SER A 101 -5.20 12.70 -5.43
CA SER A 101 -5.13 13.43 -4.18
C SER A 101 -3.83 13.16 -3.43
N TYR A 102 -3.53 13.95 -2.42
CA TYR A 102 -2.39 13.70 -1.53
C TYR A 102 -2.50 12.38 -0.74
N ALA A 103 -3.67 11.75 -0.67
CA ALA A 103 -3.84 10.42 -0.08
C ALA A 103 -2.93 9.36 -0.73
N THR A 104 -2.53 9.59 -1.97
CA THR A 104 -1.51 8.82 -2.66
C THR A 104 -0.19 8.70 -1.88
N TYR A 105 0.16 9.73 -1.09
CA TYR A 105 1.38 9.75 -0.29
C TYR A 105 1.23 9.04 1.08
N PHE A 106 0.00 8.74 1.50
CA PHE A 106 -0.24 8.02 2.75
C PHE A 106 0.42 6.65 2.77
N ARG A 107 0.61 6.01 1.59
CA ARG A 107 1.36 4.75 1.50
C ARG A 107 2.80 4.89 1.99
N VAL A 108 3.50 5.97 1.61
CA VAL A 108 4.89 6.20 2.00
C VAL A 108 4.98 6.45 3.51
N LEU A 109 4.04 7.20 4.07
CA LEU A 109 3.98 7.44 5.50
C LEU A 109 3.59 6.19 6.27
N SER A 110 2.68 5.36 5.73
CA SER A 110 2.33 4.09 6.37
C SER A 110 3.54 3.17 6.48
N PHE A 111 4.41 3.15 5.46
CA PHE A 111 5.64 2.36 5.48
C PHE A 111 6.58 2.82 6.58
N GLU A 112 6.80 4.13 6.70
CA GLU A 112 7.66 4.68 7.74
C GLU A 112 7.09 4.43 9.14
N TYR A 113 5.83 4.81 9.35
CA TYR A 113 5.20 4.68 10.65
C TYR A 113 5.16 3.23 11.16
N LEU A 114 4.77 2.29 10.28
CA LEU A 114 4.64 0.89 10.65
C LEU A 114 5.97 0.16 10.75
N SER A 115 7.05 0.68 10.13
CA SER A 115 8.39 0.08 10.20
C SER A 115 8.95 0.00 11.62
N GLU A 116 8.44 0.83 12.55
CA GLU A 116 8.82 0.80 13.95
C GLU A 116 8.28 -0.44 14.70
N SER A 117 7.23 -1.07 14.18
CA SER A 117 6.50 -2.14 14.89
C SER A 117 6.39 -3.47 14.13
N ILE A 118 6.43 -3.44 12.80
CA ILE A 118 6.30 -4.64 11.96
C ILE A 118 7.37 -4.66 10.87
N SER A 119 7.74 -5.87 10.43
CA SER A 119 8.82 -6.05 9.47
C SER A 119 8.36 -6.11 8.01
N THR A 120 7.11 -6.49 7.76
CA THR A 120 6.55 -6.62 6.41
C THR A 120 5.13 -6.12 6.35
N LEU A 121 4.72 -5.57 5.20
CA LEU A 121 3.42 -4.95 5.00
C LEU A 121 2.93 -5.17 3.57
N LEU A 122 1.69 -5.60 3.40
CA LEU A 122 1.00 -5.57 2.11
C LEU A 122 0.26 -4.23 1.99
N TYR A 123 0.68 -3.39 1.05
CA TYR A 123 -0.07 -2.20 0.67
C TYR A 123 -1.05 -2.53 -0.45
N LEU A 124 -2.30 -2.09 -0.30
CA LEU A 124 -3.35 -2.17 -1.31
C LEU A 124 -3.99 -0.80 -1.55
N ASP A 125 -4.20 -0.45 -2.82
CA ASP A 125 -5.11 0.66 -3.15
C ASP A 125 -6.56 0.24 -2.87
N ALA A 126 -7.43 1.18 -2.55
CA ALA A 126 -8.80 0.89 -2.11
C ALA A 126 -9.74 0.38 -3.24
N ASP A 127 -9.30 0.47 -4.48
CA ASP A 127 -9.99 -0.08 -5.66
C ASP A 127 -9.53 -1.49 -6.04
N VAL A 128 -8.70 -2.10 -5.20
CA VAL A 128 -8.20 -3.47 -5.35
C VAL A 128 -9.18 -4.46 -4.73
N VAL A 129 -9.59 -5.48 -5.48
CA VAL A 129 -10.43 -6.59 -5.00
C VAL A 129 -9.62 -7.88 -4.97
N CYS A 130 -9.58 -8.52 -3.80
CA CYS A 130 -8.94 -9.82 -3.61
C CYS A 130 -9.90 -10.95 -4.03
N LYS A 131 -9.46 -11.82 -4.94
CA LYS A 131 -10.24 -12.98 -5.42
C LYS A 131 -9.56 -14.33 -5.16
N GLY A 132 -8.41 -14.32 -4.50
CA GLY A 132 -7.65 -15.54 -4.25
C GLY A 132 -6.92 -15.53 -2.92
N SER A 133 -6.16 -16.59 -2.66
CA SER A 133 -5.41 -16.75 -1.41
C SER A 133 -4.18 -15.85 -1.38
N LEU A 134 -4.01 -15.11 -0.31
CA LEU A 134 -2.80 -14.33 0.01
C LEU A 134 -1.76 -15.15 0.80
N LYS A 135 -2.05 -16.40 1.13
CA LYS A 135 -1.14 -17.29 1.87
C LYS A 135 0.27 -17.42 1.27
N PRO A 136 0.48 -17.41 -0.06
CA PRO A 136 1.82 -17.40 -0.62
C PRO A 136 2.66 -16.19 -0.18
N LEU A 137 2.06 -15.02 0.09
CA LEU A 137 2.78 -13.84 0.57
C LEU A 137 3.40 -14.07 1.96
N THR A 138 2.71 -14.80 2.84
CA THR A 138 3.21 -15.09 4.20
C THR A 138 4.45 -15.98 4.22
N LYS A 139 4.78 -16.60 3.09
CA LYS A 139 5.97 -17.46 2.93
C LYS A 139 7.15 -16.72 2.28
N ILE A 140 6.95 -15.45 1.88
CA ILE A 140 8.03 -14.67 1.29
C ILE A 140 9.03 -14.28 2.37
N ILE A 141 10.27 -14.71 2.18
CA ILE A 141 11.39 -14.28 3.01
C ILE A 141 12.21 -13.30 2.18
N PHE A 142 12.22 -12.04 2.61
CA PHE A 142 13.09 -11.02 2.03
C PHE A 142 14.53 -11.23 2.49
N LYS A 143 15.49 -11.06 1.57
CA LYS A 143 16.94 -10.99 1.87
C LYS A 143 17.35 -9.52 1.87
N ASP A 144 17.63 -8.99 0.68
CA ASP A 144 18.04 -7.60 0.46
C ASP A 144 17.04 -6.79 -0.34
N GLU A 145 15.92 -7.42 -0.74
CA GLU A 145 14.89 -6.75 -1.52
C GLU A 145 14.07 -5.80 -0.66
N PHE A 146 13.67 -4.65 -1.23
CA PHE A 146 12.79 -3.67 -0.60
C PHE A 146 11.32 -4.05 -0.66
N ALA A 147 10.92 -4.74 -1.74
CA ALA A 147 9.53 -5.13 -1.93
C ALA A 147 9.40 -6.28 -2.93
N ALA A 148 8.29 -6.99 -2.84
CA ALA A 148 7.75 -7.84 -3.88
C ALA A 148 6.63 -7.06 -4.59
N VAL A 149 6.73 -6.96 -5.92
CA VAL A 149 5.86 -6.11 -6.74
C VAL A 149 5.44 -6.84 -8.01
N ILE A 150 4.43 -6.30 -8.68
CA ILE A 150 3.88 -6.85 -9.90
C ILE A 150 4.13 -5.88 -11.05
N PRO A 151 4.66 -6.35 -12.20
CA PRO A 151 4.80 -5.50 -13.37
C PRO A 151 3.45 -4.89 -13.76
N ASP A 152 3.44 -3.62 -14.13
CA ASP A 152 2.27 -3.01 -14.73
C ASP A 152 2.07 -3.53 -16.17
N ASN A 153 0.94 -3.23 -16.79
CA ASN A 153 0.67 -3.63 -18.16
C ASN A 153 1.69 -3.00 -19.14
N ASP A 154 1.89 -3.64 -20.30
CA ASP A 154 2.95 -3.25 -21.24
C ASP A 154 2.80 -1.81 -21.75
N SER A 155 1.58 -1.33 -21.96
CA SER A 155 1.32 0.03 -22.44
C SER A 155 1.70 1.06 -21.38
N THR A 156 1.39 0.83 -20.11
CA THR A 156 1.78 1.68 -18.98
C THR A 156 3.29 1.65 -18.80
N GLN A 157 3.92 0.49 -18.88
CA GLN A 157 5.37 0.34 -18.78
C GLN A 157 6.09 1.17 -19.84
N ALA A 158 5.69 1.05 -21.11
CA ALA A 158 6.28 1.81 -22.22
C ALA A 158 6.08 3.33 -22.07
N ALA A 159 4.87 3.77 -21.72
CA ALA A 159 4.56 5.17 -21.51
C ALA A 159 5.36 5.77 -20.35
N CYS A 160 5.48 5.06 -19.24
CA CYS A 160 6.23 5.52 -18.07
C CYS A 160 7.73 5.51 -18.32
N ALA A 161 8.28 4.51 -18.99
CA ALA A 161 9.69 4.48 -19.36
C ALA A 161 10.08 5.69 -20.23
N LYS A 162 9.24 6.02 -21.22
CA LYS A 162 9.42 7.21 -22.07
C LYS A 162 9.32 8.52 -21.27
N ARG A 163 8.31 8.64 -20.39
CA ARG A 163 8.08 9.85 -19.59
C ARG A 163 9.19 10.10 -18.58
N LEU A 164 9.66 9.06 -17.90
CA LEU A 164 10.68 9.19 -16.86
C LEU A 164 12.08 9.32 -17.42
N ASN A 165 12.29 8.87 -18.66
CA ASN A 165 13.59 8.89 -19.36
C ASN A 165 14.74 8.29 -18.50
N ILE A 166 14.43 7.20 -17.75
CA ILE A 166 15.41 6.50 -16.93
C ILE A 166 15.93 5.29 -17.70
N PRO A 167 17.25 5.21 -17.97
CA PRO A 167 17.83 4.05 -18.65
C PRO A 167 17.47 2.74 -17.97
N GLY A 168 17.02 1.75 -18.74
CA GLY A 168 16.64 0.43 -18.21
C GLY A 168 15.30 0.34 -17.49
N MET A 169 14.50 1.42 -17.39
CA MET A 169 13.17 1.40 -16.77
C MET A 169 12.17 0.55 -17.55
N ASN A 170 12.35 0.41 -18.87
CA ASN A 170 11.44 -0.39 -19.69
C ASN A 170 11.35 -1.83 -19.20
N GLY A 171 10.13 -2.34 -19.06
CA GLY A 171 9.85 -3.66 -18.49
C GLY A 171 10.08 -3.78 -16.98
N ARG A 172 10.30 -2.68 -16.26
CA ARG A 172 10.52 -2.67 -14.80
C ARG A 172 9.55 -1.78 -14.03
N TYR A 173 8.66 -1.09 -14.73
CA TYR A 173 7.60 -0.33 -14.07
C TYR A 173 6.57 -1.31 -13.49
N PHE A 174 6.17 -1.11 -12.24
CA PHE A 174 5.27 -1.99 -11.53
C PHE A 174 3.97 -1.28 -11.14
N ASN A 175 2.93 -2.03 -10.84
CA ASN A 175 1.68 -1.48 -10.34
C ASN A 175 1.86 -1.05 -8.88
N ALA A 176 1.68 0.24 -8.60
CA ALA A 176 1.89 0.81 -7.27
C ALA A 176 0.70 0.58 -6.33
N GLY A 177 -0.41 0.06 -6.82
CA GLY A 177 -1.60 -0.26 -6.01
C GLY A 177 -1.48 -1.58 -5.25
N VAL A 178 -0.43 -2.38 -5.50
CA VAL A 178 -0.16 -3.62 -4.76
C VAL A 178 1.34 -3.79 -4.54
N ILE A 179 1.76 -3.64 -3.30
CA ILE A 179 3.18 -3.70 -2.94
C ILE A 179 3.32 -4.50 -1.63
N TYR A 180 4.07 -5.61 -1.65
CA TYR A 180 4.46 -6.28 -0.42
C TYR A 180 5.85 -5.82 -0.02
N VAL A 181 5.92 -5.02 1.05
CA VAL A 181 7.09 -4.22 1.43
C VAL A 181 7.88 -4.89 2.55
N ASN A 182 9.21 -4.89 2.42
CA ASN A 182 10.16 -5.15 3.50
C ASN A 182 10.37 -3.84 4.29
N LEU A 183 9.57 -3.61 5.30
CA LEU A 183 9.61 -2.37 6.08
C LEU A 183 10.92 -2.18 6.84
N LYS A 184 11.53 -3.28 7.30
CA LYS A 184 12.85 -3.21 7.95
C LYS A 184 13.88 -2.58 7.01
N LYS A 185 13.96 -3.10 5.76
CA LYS A 185 14.90 -2.59 4.75
C LYS A 185 14.56 -1.17 4.32
N TRP A 186 13.26 -0.84 4.24
CA TRP A 186 12.75 0.49 3.94
C TRP A 186 13.27 1.52 4.97
N HIS A 187 13.12 1.21 6.24
CA HIS A 187 13.56 2.05 7.35
C HIS A 187 15.10 2.19 7.40
N GLU A 188 15.84 1.08 7.33
CA GLU A 188 17.30 1.06 7.31
C GLU A 188 17.89 1.93 6.20
N ALA A 189 17.23 1.98 5.05
CA ALA A 189 17.64 2.79 3.91
C ALA A 189 17.15 4.24 3.95
N ASN A 190 16.40 4.64 5.01
CA ASN A 190 15.84 5.98 5.19
C ASN A 190 15.06 6.48 3.96
N LEU A 191 14.20 5.61 3.39
CA LEU A 191 13.56 5.85 2.10
C LEU A 191 12.51 6.94 2.12
N THR A 192 11.71 7.03 3.17
CA THR A 192 10.61 8.02 3.25
C THR A 192 11.13 9.46 3.19
N PRO A 193 12.10 9.89 3.99
CA PRO A 193 12.68 11.23 3.88
C PRO A 193 13.26 11.50 2.48
N TYR A 194 13.96 10.52 1.91
CA TYR A 194 14.52 10.66 0.56
C TYR A 194 13.42 10.87 -0.50
N LEU A 195 12.33 10.10 -0.46
CA LEU A 195 11.20 10.24 -1.37
C LEU A 195 10.48 11.58 -1.21
N LEU A 196 10.29 12.05 0.02
CA LEU A 196 9.69 13.36 0.28
C LEU A 196 10.56 14.51 -0.26
N THR A 197 11.88 14.41 -0.15
CA THR A 197 12.83 15.37 -0.76
C THR A 197 12.71 15.40 -2.29
N LEU A 198 12.56 14.22 -2.93
CA LEU A 198 12.32 14.13 -4.37
C LEU A 198 10.99 14.75 -4.77
N LEU A 199 9.92 14.53 -4.00
CA LEU A 199 8.58 15.08 -4.25
C LEU A 199 8.56 16.60 -4.18
N ARG A 200 9.30 17.19 -3.24
CA ARG A 200 9.46 18.64 -3.10
C ARG A 200 10.29 19.27 -4.20
N GLY A 201 10.91 18.48 -5.06
CA GLY A 201 11.73 18.98 -6.15
C GLY A 201 13.13 19.42 -5.74
N GLU A 202 13.60 19.02 -4.59
CA GLU A 202 14.90 19.40 -4.00
C GLU A 202 16.08 18.62 -4.57
N THR A 203 15.90 17.94 -5.72
CA THR A 203 16.95 17.12 -6.34
C THR A 203 17.23 17.50 -7.79
N LYS A 204 18.37 17.03 -8.31
CA LYS A 204 18.77 17.20 -9.72
C LYS A 204 17.79 16.64 -10.76
N TYR A 205 16.80 15.87 -10.33
CA TYR A 205 15.78 15.27 -11.21
C TYR A 205 14.55 16.16 -11.39
N GLY A 206 14.54 17.38 -10.80
CA GLY A 206 13.40 18.30 -10.81
C GLY A 206 12.21 17.78 -9.99
N SER A 207 11.09 18.50 -10.03
CA SER A 207 9.84 18.03 -9.43
C SER A 207 9.33 16.82 -10.23
N LEU A 208 9.66 15.64 -9.79
CA LEU A 208 9.09 14.41 -10.35
C LEU A 208 7.61 14.38 -9.96
N LYS A 209 6.79 14.93 -10.82
CA LYS A 209 5.34 14.85 -10.68
C LYS A 209 4.96 13.37 -10.72
N TYR A 210 4.36 12.83 -9.63
CA TYR A 210 3.68 11.53 -9.54
C TYR A 210 4.43 10.40 -8.81
N LEU A 211 3.68 9.40 -8.41
CA LEU A 211 4.00 8.09 -7.82
C LEU A 211 5.21 7.33 -8.41
N SER A 212 5.72 7.79 -9.54
CA SER A 212 6.93 7.27 -10.18
C SER A 212 8.17 7.25 -9.29
N LEU A 213 8.13 7.93 -8.14
CA LEU A 213 9.27 7.99 -7.21
C LEU A 213 9.54 6.64 -6.54
N ILE A 214 8.49 5.93 -6.14
CA ILE A 214 8.65 4.57 -5.62
C ILE A 214 9.32 3.70 -6.68
N HIS A 215 8.94 3.86 -7.95
CA HIS A 215 9.52 3.15 -9.07
C HIS A 215 10.99 3.51 -9.30
N ILE A 216 11.35 4.79 -9.20
CA ILE A 216 12.71 5.27 -9.44
C ILE A 216 13.68 4.70 -8.42
N TYR A 217 13.28 4.67 -7.16
CA TYR A 217 14.14 4.14 -6.11
C TYR A 217 14.23 2.61 -6.17
N CYS A 218 13.10 1.94 -6.31
CA CYS A 218 13.07 0.49 -6.47
C CYS A 218 13.80 0.02 -7.74
N PHE A 219 14.04 0.91 -8.71
CA PHE A 219 14.80 0.62 -9.90
C PHE A 219 16.31 0.51 -9.65
N SER A 220 16.86 1.35 -8.78
CA SER A 220 18.28 1.33 -8.40
C SER A 220 18.59 0.23 -7.38
N SER A 221 17.57 -0.39 -6.78
CA SER A 221 17.66 -1.38 -5.71
C SER A 221 16.99 -2.70 -6.14
N GLN A 222 17.40 -3.79 -5.50
CA GLN A 222 16.97 -5.14 -5.85
C GLN A 222 15.47 -5.36 -5.59
N LEU A 223 14.66 -5.38 -6.66
CA LEU A 223 13.26 -5.78 -6.61
C LEU A 223 13.10 -7.25 -6.95
N ARG A 224 12.34 -7.98 -6.13
CA ARG A 224 11.92 -9.34 -6.46
C ARG A 224 10.60 -9.30 -7.22
N ARG A 225 10.60 -9.83 -8.46
CA ARG A 225 9.39 -9.98 -9.27
C ARG A 225 8.74 -11.30 -8.96
N TYR A 226 7.47 -11.27 -8.62
CA TYR A 226 6.65 -12.47 -8.50
C TYR A 226 5.78 -12.63 -9.74
N ARG A 227 6.04 -13.69 -10.53
CA ARG A 227 5.26 -14.03 -11.75
C ARG A 227 3.97 -14.80 -11.44
N ASN A 228 3.83 -15.32 -10.23
CA ASN A 228 2.72 -16.19 -9.84
C ASN A 228 1.58 -15.46 -9.12
N ILE A 229 1.59 -14.13 -9.09
CA ILE A 229 0.47 -13.32 -8.63
C ILE A 229 -0.15 -12.74 -9.91
N GLU A 230 -1.30 -13.27 -10.31
CA GLU A 230 -2.00 -12.78 -11.49
C GLU A 230 -2.92 -11.62 -11.12
N PHE A 231 -2.94 -10.62 -11.98
CA PHE A 231 -3.81 -9.46 -11.90
C PHE A 231 -4.66 -9.39 -13.16
N GLN A 232 -5.95 -9.19 -12.97
CA GLN A 232 -6.83 -8.75 -14.06
C GLN A 232 -7.27 -7.32 -13.78
N ALA A 233 -6.87 -6.39 -14.64
CA ALA A 233 -7.52 -5.10 -14.72
C ALA A 233 -8.90 -5.30 -15.32
N THR A 234 -9.96 -4.87 -14.64
CA THR A 234 -11.28 -4.76 -15.26
C THR A 234 -11.27 -3.59 -16.23
N GLY A 235 -12.14 -3.59 -17.25
CA GLY A 235 -12.25 -2.51 -18.22
C GLY A 235 -12.50 -1.11 -17.62
N ASN A 236 -12.79 -1.02 -16.33
CA ASN A 236 -13.00 0.21 -15.56
C ASN A 236 -11.79 0.58 -14.66
N GLY A 237 -10.63 -0.07 -14.85
CA GLY A 237 -9.41 0.29 -14.10
C GLY A 237 -9.27 -0.33 -12.71
N HIS A 238 -10.22 -1.16 -12.25
CA HIS A 238 -10.09 -1.86 -10.97
C HIS A 238 -9.13 -3.05 -11.07
N LEU A 239 -8.30 -3.22 -10.06
CA LEU A 239 -7.32 -4.30 -10.00
C LEU A 239 -7.88 -5.50 -9.23
N ILE A 240 -7.68 -6.69 -9.76
CA ILE A 240 -8.07 -7.95 -9.10
C ILE A 240 -6.80 -8.73 -8.79
N ILE A 241 -6.61 -9.12 -7.54
CA ILE A 241 -5.46 -9.94 -7.13
C ILE A 241 -5.86 -11.41 -7.20
N PHE A 242 -5.12 -12.18 -8.00
CA PHE A 242 -5.11 -13.63 -7.94
C PHE A 242 -3.72 -14.08 -7.47
N CYS A 243 -3.65 -14.95 -6.47
CA CYS A 243 -2.46 -15.76 -6.28
C CYS A 243 -2.72 -17.10 -6.98
N ALA A 244 -2.01 -17.38 -8.06
CA ALA A 244 -2.03 -18.69 -8.69
C ALA A 244 -1.51 -19.75 -7.69
N GLN A 245 -2.18 -20.91 -7.63
CA GLN A 245 -1.81 -22.05 -6.80
C GLN A 245 -0.47 -22.66 -7.23
#